data_85e3938ceb4bafe080b6bf90ea62ba3c
#
_entry.id   85e3938ceb4bafe080b6bf90ea62ba3c
#
_cell.length_a   1.000
_cell.length_b   1.000
_cell.length_c   1.000
_cell.angle_alpha   90.00
_cell.angle_beta   90.00
_cell.angle_gamma   90.00
#
_symmetry.space_group_name_H-M   'P 1'
#
loop_
_entity.id
_entity.type
_entity.pdbx_description
1 polymer ?
#
loop_
_entity_poly.entity_id
_entity_poly.type
_entity_poly.pdbx_seq_one_letter_code
_entity_poly.pdbx_strand_id
1 'polypeptide(L)'
;MKRKVIPVLIGLLLIVLILAGAAGVFLFQRYSGSKEEADLNAYFGLNGSQEVAIVWNQELTEEKGLLQDERCYLKLDTVHEMLNERFYVDHNEKLLLYTLPEETVQIGIGEQTADGYTAAVEQDGDVWLALDYVKQYSDFNYALYTEPNRVVLTTNWDTLQSAELKKNTALRVRGGVKSEVLQNLEKGTKVTVLEEMENWDQVQTQDGYIGYVQKKHLTDPAEETPVKDTGYVEPDYTGNLRDHKIDLAWHQVTVESANSTFPGVMSGVTGVNVISPTWYSLYDNTGVVDGIASPSYVQQAHALGLEVWALIDDFTHREDNGVDPQEILSYTSKRTAIIEVLMSEADRCGFDGINVDFEKVTEDGSQDYIQFIRELSVACRQKGLVLSVDNYVPHNYNAHYKWAEQGVMADYVIIMGYDEHWGGSEVAGSVASLGYVTEGIERMTQEVPSEKVINAVPLYTRIWTTAEDGAVTSRAVGIQTAYDYINKNQAAATWDNSVGQNYVEFETSDGTVQIWLEDEQSLEAKINVMKEHNLGGIAAWKLGFDDGRKNIWGVISGFAAE
;
A
#
# COMPACT_ATOMS: atom_id res chain seq x y z
N MET A 1 -29.07 -85.96 -42.89
CA MET A 1 -28.10 -84.88 -42.43
C MET A 1 -28.78 -83.56 -41.99
N LYS A 2 -30.01 -83.23 -42.46
CA LYS A 2 -30.64 -81.93 -42.09
C LYS A 2 -31.13 -81.79 -40.61
N ARG A 3 -31.40 -82.91 -39.90
CA ARG A 3 -31.94 -82.85 -38.51
C ARG A 3 -30.95 -82.58 -37.39
N LYS A 4 -29.62 -82.64 -37.65
CA LYS A 4 -28.57 -82.36 -36.65
C LYS A 4 -27.98 -80.94 -36.77
N VAL A 5 -28.22 -80.23 -37.85
CA VAL A 5 -27.68 -78.89 -38.10
C VAL A 5 -28.51 -77.80 -37.38
N ILE A 6 -29.82 -78.00 -37.23
CA ILE A 6 -30.75 -77.04 -36.60
C ILE A 6 -30.38 -76.78 -35.11
N PRO A 7 -30.14 -77.79 -34.25
CA PRO A 7 -29.78 -77.56 -32.85
C PRO A 7 -28.40 -76.88 -32.71
N VAL A 8 -27.45 -77.12 -33.62
CA VAL A 8 -26.14 -76.46 -33.64
C VAL A 8 -26.30 -75.00 -34.05
N LEU A 9 -27.14 -74.69 -35.03
CA LEU A 9 -27.43 -73.30 -35.42
C LEU A 9 -28.15 -72.52 -34.29
N ILE A 10 -29.12 -73.17 -33.62
CA ILE A 10 -29.76 -72.55 -32.42
C ILE A 10 -28.79 -72.34 -31.29
N GLY A 11 -27.86 -73.27 -31.04
CA GLY A 11 -26.78 -73.10 -30.04
C GLY A 11 -25.85 -71.98 -30.37
N LEU A 12 -25.43 -71.85 -31.64
CA LEU A 12 -24.61 -70.72 -32.10
C LEU A 12 -25.33 -69.36 -31.97
N LEU A 13 -26.64 -69.33 -32.33
CA LEU A 13 -27.43 -68.11 -32.17
C LEU A 13 -27.59 -67.71 -30.73
N LEU A 14 -27.79 -68.64 -29.79
CA LEU A 14 -27.83 -68.38 -28.35
C LEU A 14 -26.51 -67.88 -27.83
N ILE A 15 -25.40 -68.42 -28.27
CA ILE A 15 -24.03 -67.91 -27.86
C ILE A 15 -23.84 -66.49 -28.39
N VAL A 16 -24.20 -66.17 -29.62
CA VAL A 16 -24.13 -64.80 -30.16
C VAL A 16 -25.00 -63.82 -29.38
N LEU A 17 -26.24 -64.24 -29.02
CA LEU A 17 -27.14 -63.44 -28.21
C LEU A 17 -26.57 -63.19 -26.77
N ILE A 18 -25.99 -64.23 -26.15
CA ILE A 18 -25.34 -64.10 -24.85
C ILE A 18 -24.12 -63.16 -24.94
N LEU A 19 -23.27 -63.32 -25.95
CA LEU A 19 -22.14 -62.45 -26.18
C LEU A 19 -22.56 -61.00 -26.49
N ALA A 20 -23.60 -60.83 -27.31
CA ALA A 20 -24.19 -59.51 -27.59
C ALA A 20 -24.81 -58.89 -26.32
N GLY A 21 -25.50 -59.68 -25.50
CA GLY A 21 -26.01 -59.27 -24.20
C GLY A 21 -24.90 -58.89 -23.23
N ALA A 22 -23.86 -59.71 -23.12
CA ALA A 22 -22.68 -59.42 -22.29
C ALA A 22 -21.93 -58.18 -22.77
N ALA A 23 -21.72 -58.03 -24.09
CA ALA A 23 -21.14 -56.82 -24.68
C ALA A 23 -22.01 -55.60 -24.42
N GLY A 24 -23.35 -55.74 -24.54
CA GLY A 24 -24.32 -54.68 -24.23
C GLY A 24 -24.25 -54.24 -22.76
N VAL A 25 -24.19 -55.17 -21.83
CA VAL A 25 -24.03 -54.91 -20.38
C VAL A 25 -22.67 -54.27 -20.12
N PHE A 26 -21.59 -54.78 -20.73
CA PHE A 26 -20.26 -54.20 -20.59
C PHE A 26 -20.18 -52.76 -21.09
N LEU A 27 -20.75 -52.49 -22.28
CA LEU A 27 -20.81 -51.14 -22.86
C LEU A 27 -21.70 -50.23 -22.00
N PHE A 28 -22.85 -50.73 -21.54
CA PHE A 28 -23.72 -49.99 -20.65
C PHE A 28 -22.99 -49.62 -19.34
N GLN A 29 -22.34 -50.59 -18.70
CA GLN A 29 -21.55 -50.34 -17.49
C GLN A 29 -20.40 -49.38 -17.73
N ARG A 30 -19.73 -49.46 -18.90
CA ARG A 30 -18.60 -48.59 -19.25
C ARG A 30 -19.04 -47.15 -19.50
N TYR A 31 -20.17 -46.93 -20.15
CA TYR A 31 -20.63 -45.61 -20.62
C TYR A 31 -21.77 -45.02 -19.78
N SER A 32 -22.42 -45.79 -18.90
CA SER A 32 -23.40 -45.25 -17.95
C SER A 32 -22.69 -44.33 -16.94
N GLY A 33 -23.26 -43.13 -16.71
CA GLY A 33 -22.74 -42.18 -15.70
C GLY A 33 -22.85 -42.74 -14.29
N SER A 34 -21.84 -42.45 -13.45
CA SER A 34 -21.94 -42.64 -12.01
C SER A 34 -23.07 -41.78 -11.45
N LYS A 35 -23.78 -42.32 -10.47
CA LYS A 35 -24.77 -41.59 -9.65
C LYS A 35 -24.25 -41.35 -8.24
N GLU A 36 -23.01 -41.72 -7.98
CA GLU A 36 -22.35 -41.51 -6.72
C GLU A 36 -22.20 -40.01 -6.47
N GLU A 37 -22.71 -39.53 -5.36
CA GLU A 37 -22.64 -38.15 -4.97
C GLU A 37 -21.30 -37.91 -4.27
N ALA A 38 -20.69 -36.75 -4.53
CA ALA A 38 -19.47 -36.34 -3.87
C ALA A 38 -19.75 -35.96 -2.39
N ASP A 39 -18.80 -36.20 -1.54
CA ASP A 39 -18.80 -35.60 -0.20
C ASP A 39 -18.53 -34.08 -0.37
N LEU A 40 -19.60 -33.30 -0.27
CA LEU A 40 -19.52 -31.85 -0.49
C LEU A 40 -18.70 -31.11 0.59
N ASN A 41 -18.70 -31.61 1.83
CA ASN A 41 -17.86 -31.03 2.86
C ASN A 41 -16.38 -31.28 2.55
N ALA A 42 -16.02 -32.49 2.16
CA ALA A 42 -14.67 -32.80 1.72
C ALA A 42 -14.28 -32.03 0.44
N TYR A 43 -15.22 -31.86 -0.51
CA TYR A 43 -15.00 -31.09 -1.73
C TYR A 43 -14.67 -29.61 -1.42
N PHE A 44 -15.41 -28.98 -0.53
CA PHE A 44 -15.18 -27.59 -0.10
C PHE A 44 -14.15 -27.46 1.02
N GLY A 45 -13.57 -28.56 1.49
CA GLY A 45 -12.57 -28.57 2.56
C GLY A 45 -13.11 -28.08 3.91
N LEU A 46 -14.39 -28.39 4.21
CA LEU A 46 -15.04 -28.01 5.46
C LEU A 46 -14.89 -29.10 6.52
N ASN A 47 -14.42 -28.74 7.72
CA ASN A 47 -14.24 -29.64 8.85
C ASN A 47 -15.23 -29.37 9.99
N GLY A 48 -15.87 -28.21 10.00
CA GLY A 48 -16.81 -27.76 11.03
C GLY A 48 -18.11 -27.19 10.46
N SER A 49 -19.18 -27.22 11.27
CA SER A 49 -20.50 -26.72 10.86
C SER A 49 -20.57 -25.20 10.74
N GLN A 50 -19.60 -24.48 11.30
CA GLN A 50 -19.51 -23.02 11.22
C GLN A 50 -18.52 -22.56 10.15
N GLU A 51 -17.73 -23.45 9.58
CA GLU A 51 -16.83 -23.09 8.48
C GLU A 51 -17.63 -22.78 7.21
N VAL A 52 -17.15 -21.77 6.46
CA VAL A 52 -17.70 -21.33 5.19
C VAL A 52 -16.60 -21.42 4.14
N ALA A 53 -16.84 -22.18 3.07
CA ALA A 53 -15.93 -22.19 1.93
C ALA A 53 -16.03 -20.86 1.18
N ILE A 54 -14.90 -20.35 0.73
CA ILE A 54 -14.82 -19.10 -0.02
C ILE A 54 -14.54 -19.42 -1.48
N VAL A 55 -15.46 -18.98 -2.36
CA VAL A 55 -15.27 -18.99 -3.81
C VAL A 55 -15.08 -17.53 -4.23
N TRP A 56 -13.83 -17.15 -4.47
CA TRP A 56 -13.48 -15.79 -4.84
C TRP A 56 -13.30 -15.67 -6.35
N ASN A 57 -14.11 -14.84 -6.96
CA ASN A 57 -14.26 -14.75 -8.40
C ASN A 57 -14.56 -16.14 -9.00
N GLN A 58 -13.67 -16.84 -9.59
CA GLN A 58 -13.88 -18.16 -10.19
C GLN A 58 -13.02 -19.25 -9.55
N GLU A 59 -12.49 -18.99 -8.34
CA GLU A 59 -11.58 -19.92 -7.66
C GLU A 59 -12.10 -20.31 -6.28
N LEU A 60 -12.00 -21.60 -5.94
CA LEU A 60 -12.21 -22.09 -4.58
C LEU A 60 -10.91 -21.90 -3.80
N THR A 61 -10.94 -21.06 -2.76
CA THR A 61 -9.77 -20.74 -1.96
C THR A 61 -9.50 -21.77 -0.88
N GLU A 62 -8.29 -21.78 -0.34
CA GLU A 62 -7.93 -22.59 0.84
C GLU A 62 -8.48 -21.96 2.12
N GLU A 63 -8.55 -20.63 2.17
CA GLU A 63 -9.09 -19.86 3.28
C GLU A 63 -10.56 -20.18 3.53
N LYS A 64 -10.98 -20.06 4.80
CA LYS A 64 -12.35 -20.31 5.22
C LYS A 64 -12.93 -19.12 5.96
N GLY A 65 -14.22 -18.88 5.73
CA GLY A 65 -15.02 -17.97 6.52
C GLY A 65 -15.63 -18.65 7.75
N LEU A 66 -16.24 -17.84 8.60
CA LEU A 66 -16.99 -18.25 9.79
C LEU A 66 -18.48 -17.93 9.58
N LEU A 67 -19.37 -18.90 9.81
CA LEU A 67 -20.81 -18.68 9.87
C LEU A 67 -21.23 -18.44 11.34
N GLN A 68 -21.74 -17.26 11.62
CA GLN A 68 -22.29 -16.92 12.91
C GLN A 68 -23.58 -16.09 12.72
N ASP A 69 -24.65 -16.44 13.41
CA ASP A 69 -25.94 -15.75 13.36
C ASP A 69 -26.46 -15.51 11.92
N GLU A 70 -26.35 -16.55 11.08
CA GLU A 70 -26.73 -16.56 9.66
C GLU A 70 -25.92 -15.59 8.77
N ARG A 71 -24.76 -15.07 9.27
CA ARG A 71 -23.87 -14.16 8.56
C ARG A 71 -22.51 -14.79 8.34
N CYS A 72 -21.89 -14.42 7.23
CA CYS A 72 -20.53 -14.81 6.92
C CYS A 72 -19.55 -13.76 7.44
N TYR A 73 -18.53 -14.23 8.15
CA TYR A 73 -17.40 -13.43 8.62
C TYR A 73 -16.13 -13.93 7.94
N LEU A 74 -15.24 -13.02 7.60
CA LEU A 74 -13.90 -13.33 7.12
C LEU A 74 -12.86 -12.82 8.13
N LYS A 75 -11.72 -13.52 8.20
CA LYS A 75 -10.58 -13.03 8.96
C LYS A 75 -10.13 -11.67 8.44
N LEU A 76 -9.60 -10.82 9.31
CA LEU A 76 -9.06 -9.52 8.92
C LEU A 76 -8.05 -9.63 7.78
N ASP A 77 -7.10 -10.57 7.87
CA ASP A 77 -6.09 -10.78 6.82
C ASP A 77 -6.72 -11.16 5.47
N THR A 78 -7.76 -12.02 5.50
CA THR A 78 -8.52 -12.38 4.30
C THR A 78 -9.27 -11.17 3.71
N VAL A 79 -9.81 -10.29 4.57
CA VAL A 79 -10.45 -9.05 4.13
C VAL A 79 -9.41 -8.11 3.50
N HIS A 80 -8.22 -7.99 4.09
CA HIS A 80 -7.13 -7.19 3.54
C HIS A 80 -6.68 -7.70 2.17
N GLU A 81 -6.50 -9.01 2.03
CA GLU A 81 -6.03 -9.61 0.78
C GLU A 81 -7.06 -9.54 -0.35
N MET A 82 -8.33 -9.83 -0.04
CA MET A 82 -9.35 -10.06 -1.07
C MET A 82 -10.25 -8.86 -1.33
N LEU A 83 -10.44 -7.97 -0.35
CA LEU A 83 -11.50 -6.98 -0.38
C LEU A 83 -11.03 -5.55 -0.13
N ASN A 84 -10.43 -5.27 1.04
CA ASN A 84 -10.09 -3.90 1.43
C ASN A 84 -9.08 -3.86 2.58
N GLU A 85 -7.88 -3.37 2.34
CA GLU A 85 -6.80 -3.27 3.33
C GLU A 85 -6.93 -2.07 4.30
N ARG A 86 -7.96 -1.23 4.15
CA ARG A 86 -8.16 -0.03 5.00
C ARG A 86 -8.83 -0.32 6.33
N PHE A 87 -9.38 -1.51 6.53
CA PHE A 87 -9.87 -1.90 7.85
C PHE A 87 -8.70 -2.04 8.82
N TYR A 88 -8.79 -1.37 9.96
CA TYR A 88 -7.74 -1.41 10.98
C TYR A 88 -8.32 -1.92 12.30
N VAL A 89 -7.58 -2.81 12.95
CA VAL A 89 -7.93 -3.33 14.27
C VAL A 89 -6.92 -2.87 15.31
N ASP A 90 -7.40 -2.09 16.27
CA ASP A 90 -6.67 -1.83 17.50
C ASP A 90 -6.86 -3.02 18.45
N HIS A 91 -5.86 -3.89 18.51
CA HIS A 91 -5.88 -5.07 19.38
C HIS A 91 -5.79 -4.70 20.86
N ASN A 92 -5.20 -3.55 21.21
CA ASN A 92 -5.02 -3.09 22.58
C ASN A 92 -6.31 -2.57 23.19
N GLU A 93 -7.08 -1.78 22.42
CA GLU A 93 -8.32 -1.15 22.85
C GLU A 93 -9.58 -1.86 22.33
N LYS A 94 -9.37 -2.97 21.59
CA LYS A 94 -10.45 -3.82 21.04
C LYS A 94 -11.42 -3.03 20.15
N LEU A 95 -10.87 -2.27 19.21
CA LEU A 95 -11.63 -1.44 18.28
C LEU A 95 -11.40 -1.90 16.84
N LEU A 96 -12.45 -1.88 16.04
CA LEU A 96 -12.38 -1.91 14.58
C LEU A 96 -12.59 -0.49 14.08
N LEU A 97 -11.67 -0.01 13.22
CA LEU A 97 -11.71 1.33 12.65
C LEU A 97 -11.73 1.27 11.11
N TYR A 98 -12.42 2.25 10.52
CA TYR A 98 -12.38 2.53 9.10
C TYR A 98 -12.37 4.05 8.87
N THR A 99 -11.41 4.56 8.11
CA THR A 99 -11.26 6.00 7.91
C THR A 99 -11.93 6.42 6.60
N LEU A 100 -12.92 7.30 6.72
CA LEU A 100 -13.58 8.02 5.63
C LEU A 100 -12.96 9.41 5.44
N PRO A 101 -13.29 10.15 4.37
CA PRO A 101 -12.74 11.50 4.16
C PRO A 101 -13.00 12.48 5.30
N GLU A 102 -14.17 12.41 5.94
CA GLU A 102 -14.62 13.37 6.95
C GLU A 102 -14.53 12.85 8.39
N GLU A 103 -14.40 11.53 8.59
CA GLU A 103 -14.39 10.91 9.91
C GLU A 103 -13.68 9.56 9.92
N THR A 104 -13.23 9.13 11.09
CA THR A 104 -12.87 7.74 11.35
C THR A 104 -14.00 7.07 12.11
N VAL A 105 -14.67 6.13 11.45
CA VAL A 105 -15.71 5.29 12.08
C VAL A 105 -15.03 4.25 12.94
N GLN A 106 -15.54 4.06 14.17
CA GLN A 106 -15.04 3.05 15.10
C GLN A 106 -16.16 2.26 15.76
N ILE A 107 -15.93 0.98 15.99
CA ILE A 107 -16.85 0.10 16.72
C ILE A 107 -16.05 -0.89 17.56
N GLY A 108 -16.54 -1.19 18.77
CA GLY A 108 -15.91 -2.19 19.64
C GLY A 108 -16.02 -3.61 19.07
N ILE A 109 -14.95 -4.41 19.19
CA ILE A 109 -14.99 -5.82 18.84
C ILE A 109 -15.98 -6.52 19.77
N GLY A 110 -16.97 -7.22 19.20
CA GLY A 110 -18.09 -7.82 19.93
C GLY A 110 -19.32 -6.90 20.12
N GLU A 111 -19.22 -5.64 19.76
CA GLU A 111 -20.35 -4.71 19.80
C GLU A 111 -21.28 -4.89 18.60
N GLN A 112 -22.56 -4.57 18.82
CA GLN A 112 -23.56 -4.61 17.76
C GLN A 112 -23.62 -3.28 17.01
N THR A 113 -23.78 -3.37 15.70
CA THR A 113 -24.11 -2.23 14.83
C THR A 113 -25.52 -1.71 15.14
N ALA A 114 -25.86 -0.56 14.59
CA ALA A 114 -27.22 -0.01 14.67
C ALA A 114 -28.28 -0.96 14.06
N ASP A 115 -27.90 -1.80 13.09
CA ASP A 115 -28.75 -2.81 12.44
C ASP A 115 -28.87 -4.11 13.25
N GLY A 116 -28.27 -4.18 14.43
CA GLY A 116 -28.43 -5.26 15.40
C GLY A 116 -27.62 -6.53 15.13
N TYR A 117 -26.51 -6.43 14.39
CA TYR A 117 -25.54 -7.51 14.21
C TYR A 117 -24.14 -7.10 14.67
N THR A 118 -23.29 -8.05 14.98
CA THR A 118 -21.91 -7.78 15.42
C THR A 118 -21.00 -7.53 14.21
N ALA A 119 -20.34 -6.36 14.13
CA ALA A 119 -19.47 -6.01 13.02
C ALA A 119 -18.17 -6.82 12.98
N ALA A 120 -17.57 -7.05 14.16
CA ALA A 120 -16.33 -7.81 14.33
C ALA A 120 -16.42 -8.72 15.55
N VAL A 121 -15.89 -9.94 15.44
CA VAL A 121 -15.79 -10.90 16.54
C VAL A 121 -14.35 -11.38 16.68
N GLU A 122 -13.93 -11.69 17.91
CA GLU A 122 -12.64 -12.30 18.18
C GLU A 122 -12.85 -13.80 18.47
N GLN A 123 -12.20 -14.66 17.70
CA GLN A 123 -12.25 -16.10 17.90
C GLN A 123 -10.88 -16.73 17.62
N ASP A 124 -10.40 -17.58 18.54
CA ASP A 124 -9.13 -18.30 18.45
C ASP A 124 -7.89 -17.38 18.25
N GLY A 125 -7.98 -16.12 18.70
CA GLY A 125 -6.93 -15.10 18.57
C GLY A 125 -6.98 -14.30 17.27
N ASP A 126 -7.88 -14.64 16.34
CA ASP A 126 -8.11 -13.90 15.10
C ASP A 126 -9.32 -12.96 15.25
N VAL A 127 -9.30 -11.84 14.55
CA VAL A 127 -10.47 -10.96 14.40
C VAL A 127 -11.15 -11.25 13.06
N TRP A 128 -12.46 -11.46 13.14
CA TRP A 128 -13.33 -11.79 12.01
C TRP A 128 -14.32 -10.66 11.77
N LEU A 129 -14.44 -10.20 10.53
CA LEU A 129 -15.31 -9.10 10.13
C LEU A 129 -16.54 -9.64 9.38
N ALA A 130 -17.72 -9.16 9.76
CA ALA A 130 -18.96 -9.48 9.04
C ALA A 130 -18.90 -8.92 7.61
N LEU A 131 -19.17 -9.75 6.60
CA LEU A 131 -19.20 -9.31 5.20
C LEU A 131 -20.21 -8.18 4.96
N ASP A 132 -21.32 -8.16 5.69
CA ASP A 132 -22.30 -7.06 5.64
C ASP A 132 -21.68 -5.72 6.06
N TYR A 133 -20.79 -5.74 7.05
CA TYR A 133 -20.08 -4.54 7.50
C TYR A 133 -19.01 -4.13 6.50
N VAL A 134 -18.19 -5.09 6.04
CA VAL A 134 -17.13 -4.85 5.05
C VAL A 134 -17.71 -4.27 3.75
N LYS A 135 -18.88 -4.75 3.33
CA LYS A 135 -19.56 -4.30 2.11
C LYS A 135 -19.95 -2.81 2.13
N GLN A 136 -20.15 -2.21 3.30
CA GLN A 136 -20.49 -0.79 3.40
C GLN A 136 -19.33 0.12 2.92
N TYR A 137 -18.09 -0.41 2.98
CA TYR A 137 -16.86 0.34 2.70
C TYR A 137 -16.04 -0.26 1.55
N SER A 138 -16.59 -1.24 0.81
CA SER A 138 -15.80 -1.99 -0.17
C SER A 138 -16.60 -2.36 -1.40
N ASP A 139 -15.93 -2.37 -2.55
CA ASP A 139 -16.51 -2.57 -3.87
C ASP A 139 -16.55 -4.06 -4.25
N PHE A 140 -17.49 -4.82 -3.69
CA PHE A 140 -17.70 -6.22 -4.02
C PHE A 140 -19.15 -6.64 -3.88
N ASN A 141 -19.51 -7.80 -4.47
CA ASN A 141 -20.74 -8.49 -4.20
C ASN A 141 -20.48 -9.85 -3.58
N TYR A 142 -21.41 -10.34 -2.78
CA TYR A 142 -21.35 -11.70 -2.26
C TYR A 142 -22.73 -12.35 -2.19
N ALA A 143 -22.72 -13.69 -2.22
CA ALA A 143 -23.90 -14.52 -1.96
C ALA A 143 -23.50 -15.66 -1.01
N LEU A 144 -24.23 -15.80 0.09
CA LEU A 144 -24.03 -16.86 1.07
C LEU A 144 -25.01 -18.01 0.78
N TYR A 145 -24.48 -19.22 0.72
CA TYR A 145 -25.24 -20.46 0.54
C TYR A 145 -24.96 -21.41 1.70
N THR A 146 -25.95 -22.23 2.03
CA THR A 146 -25.86 -23.25 3.07
C THR A 146 -25.94 -24.66 2.45
N GLU A 147 -25.60 -25.69 3.21
CA GLU A 147 -25.68 -27.09 2.83
C GLU A 147 -24.90 -27.47 1.55
N PRO A 148 -23.56 -27.40 1.53
CA PRO A 148 -22.66 -26.92 2.59
C PRO A 148 -22.50 -25.41 2.58
N ASN A 149 -22.03 -24.85 3.72
CA ASN A 149 -21.80 -23.40 3.84
C ASN A 149 -20.71 -22.94 2.88
N ARG A 150 -21.05 -21.98 2.04
CA ARG A 150 -20.11 -21.36 1.12
C ARG A 150 -20.53 -19.94 0.77
N VAL A 151 -19.58 -19.09 0.55
CA VAL A 151 -19.78 -17.73 0.07
C VAL A 151 -19.12 -17.57 -1.30
N VAL A 152 -19.85 -16.99 -2.22
CA VAL A 152 -19.32 -16.58 -3.54
C VAL A 152 -19.06 -15.08 -3.46
N LEU A 153 -17.80 -14.69 -3.60
CA LEU A 153 -17.33 -13.30 -3.61
C LEU A 153 -16.99 -12.87 -5.03
N THR A 154 -17.48 -11.72 -5.44
CA THR A 154 -17.19 -11.13 -6.75
C THR A 154 -16.57 -9.75 -6.55
N THR A 155 -15.32 -9.60 -6.96
CA THR A 155 -14.55 -8.35 -6.96
C THR A 155 -14.10 -7.95 -8.36
N ASN A 156 -14.28 -8.85 -9.35
CA ASN A 156 -13.93 -8.64 -10.74
C ASN A 156 -15.17 -8.73 -11.63
N TRP A 157 -15.38 -7.75 -12.50
CA TRP A 157 -16.48 -7.64 -13.46
C TRP A 157 -16.00 -7.71 -14.92
N ASP A 158 -14.84 -8.32 -15.17
CA ASP A 158 -14.35 -8.57 -16.52
C ASP A 158 -15.30 -9.48 -17.27
N THR A 159 -15.26 -9.39 -18.59
CA THR A 159 -16.06 -10.26 -19.48
C THR A 159 -15.69 -11.72 -19.30
N LEU A 160 -16.68 -12.55 -19.01
CA LEU A 160 -16.57 -13.99 -18.80
C LEU A 160 -17.15 -14.76 -19.98
N GLN A 161 -16.77 -16.03 -20.14
CA GLN A 161 -17.41 -16.96 -21.06
C GLN A 161 -18.57 -17.66 -20.34
N SER A 162 -19.74 -17.60 -20.91
CA SER A 162 -20.99 -18.11 -20.34
C SER A 162 -21.65 -19.09 -21.29
N ALA A 163 -22.21 -20.16 -20.77
CA ALA A 163 -22.96 -21.14 -21.55
C ALA A 163 -24.23 -21.61 -20.83
N GLU A 164 -25.21 -22.12 -21.58
CA GLU A 164 -26.43 -22.71 -21.03
C GLU A 164 -26.46 -24.22 -21.24
N LEU A 165 -27.09 -24.93 -20.31
CA LEU A 165 -27.32 -26.36 -20.43
C LEU A 165 -28.41 -26.69 -21.44
N LYS A 166 -28.09 -27.47 -22.48
CA LYS A 166 -29.04 -27.98 -23.49
C LYS A 166 -30.00 -29.01 -22.93
N LYS A 167 -29.64 -29.68 -21.82
CA LYS A 167 -30.45 -30.72 -21.15
C LYS A 167 -29.97 -30.88 -19.69
N ASN A 168 -30.81 -31.57 -18.90
CA ASN A 168 -30.41 -31.97 -17.54
C ASN A 168 -29.12 -32.80 -17.57
N THR A 169 -28.16 -32.45 -16.73
CA THR A 169 -26.87 -33.13 -16.66
C THR A 169 -26.26 -33.02 -15.25
N ALA A 170 -25.32 -33.91 -14.95
CA ALA A 170 -24.57 -33.84 -13.71
C ALA A 170 -23.33 -32.99 -13.87
N LEU A 171 -23.12 -32.04 -12.96
CA LEU A 171 -21.82 -31.40 -12.68
C LEU A 171 -20.98 -32.40 -11.89
N ARG A 172 -19.75 -32.64 -12.30
CA ARG A 172 -18.90 -33.69 -11.74
C ARG A 172 -17.60 -33.12 -11.21
N VAL A 173 -17.03 -33.80 -10.23
CA VAL A 173 -15.74 -33.44 -9.62
C VAL A 173 -14.58 -33.41 -10.65
N ARG A 174 -14.65 -34.35 -11.64
CA ARG A 174 -13.62 -34.47 -12.71
C ARG A 174 -14.29 -34.72 -14.05
N GLY A 175 -13.56 -34.41 -15.13
CA GLY A 175 -14.00 -34.67 -16.51
C GLY A 175 -14.11 -36.14 -16.84
N GLY A 176 -15.21 -36.82 -16.48
CA GLY A 176 -15.45 -38.23 -16.76
C GLY A 176 -16.80 -38.72 -16.26
N VAL A 177 -17.49 -39.60 -17.06
CA VAL A 177 -18.80 -40.13 -16.68
C VAL A 177 -18.81 -40.99 -15.41
N LYS A 178 -17.66 -41.44 -14.95
CA LYS A 178 -17.49 -42.21 -13.70
C LYS A 178 -17.10 -41.36 -12.49
N SER A 179 -16.84 -40.09 -12.69
CA SER A 179 -16.57 -39.17 -11.58
C SER A 179 -17.84 -38.96 -10.74
N GLU A 180 -17.65 -38.65 -9.48
CA GLU A 180 -18.70 -38.33 -8.51
C GLU A 180 -19.46 -37.06 -8.96
N VAL A 181 -20.71 -36.97 -8.55
CA VAL A 181 -21.62 -35.88 -8.88
C VAL A 181 -21.58 -34.83 -7.79
N LEU A 182 -21.21 -33.58 -8.14
CA LEU A 182 -21.32 -32.43 -7.25
C LEU A 182 -22.75 -31.92 -7.17
N GLN A 183 -23.41 -31.79 -8.34
CA GLN A 183 -24.75 -31.23 -8.44
C GLN A 183 -25.45 -31.74 -9.68
N ASN A 184 -26.76 -31.89 -9.62
CA ASN A 184 -27.60 -32.15 -10.80
C ASN A 184 -28.16 -30.82 -11.32
N LEU A 185 -27.75 -30.45 -12.52
CA LEU A 185 -28.13 -29.20 -13.18
C LEU A 185 -29.28 -29.43 -14.16
N GLU A 186 -30.23 -28.51 -14.17
CA GLU A 186 -31.38 -28.57 -15.08
C GLU A 186 -31.06 -27.93 -16.45
N LYS A 187 -31.82 -28.28 -17.47
CA LYS A 187 -31.78 -27.62 -18.77
C LYS A 187 -32.03 -26.11 -18.61
N GLY A 188 -31.26 -25.30 -19.29
CA GLY A 188 -31.33 -23.84 -19.24
C GLY A 188 -30.57 -23.22 -18.09
N THR A 189 -30.00 -24.03 -17.18
CA THR A 189 -29.07 -23.48 -16.16
C THR A 189 -27.90 -22.85 -16.87
N LYS A 190 -27.58 -21.58 -16.49
CA LYS A 190 -26.45 -20.84 -16.96
C LYS A 190 -25.24 -21.14 -16.10
N VAL A 191 -24.09 -21.28 -16.72
CA VAL A 191 -22.82 -21.54 -16.06
C VAL A 191 -21.70 -20.67 -16.65
N THR A 192 -20.73 -20.28 -15.86
CA THR A 192 -19.49 -19.67 -16.35
C THR A 192 -18.55 -20.78 -16.81
N VAL A 193 -18.01 -20.66 -18.02
CA VAL A 193 -17.03 -21.61 -18.58
C VAL A 193 -15.63 -21.12 -18.19
N LEU A 194 -14.94 -21.93 -17.40
CA LEU A 194 -13.61 -21.60 -16.90
C LEU A 194 -12.51 -22.12 -17.83
N GLU A 195 -12.73 -23.36 -18.35
CA GLU A 195 -11.78 -23.99 -19.27
C GLU A 195 -12.53 -24.86 -20.28
N GLU A 196 -12.25 -24.64 -21.56
CA GLU A 196 -12.74 -25.50 -22.64
C GLU A 196 -11.78 -26.65 -22.93
N MET A 197 -12.29 -27.88 -22.87
CA MET A 197 -11.54 -29.10 -23.18
C MET A 197 -12.16 -29.85 -24.36
N GLU A 198 -11.54 -30.97 -24.76
CA GLU A 198 -12.02 -31.76 -25.92
C GLU A 198 -13.47 -32.28 -25.75
N ASN A 199 -13.79 -32.88 -24.59
CA ASN A 199 -15.07 -33.56 -24.36
C ASN A 199 -15.81 -33.05 -23.11
N TRP A 200 -15.14 -32.31 -22.23
CA TRP A 200 -15.63 -31.80 -20.96
C TRP A 200 -15.16 -30.38 -20.80
N ASP A 201 -16.02 -29.49 -20.36
CA ASP A 201 -15.62 -28.13 -19.99
C ASP A 201 -15.68 -28.00 -18.47
N GLN A 202 -14.73 -27.31 -17.89
CA GLN A 202 -14.78 -26.89 -16.50
C GLN A 202 -15.67 -25.67 -16.39
N VAL A 203 -16.63 -25.73 -15.48
CA VAL A 203 -17.61 -24.66 -15.32
C VAL A 203 -17.85 -24.33 -13.85
N GLN A 204 -18.28 -23.10 -13.60
CA GLN A 204 -18.77 -22.65 -12.30
C GLN A 204 -20.27 -22.40 -12.37
N THR A 205 -21.00 -22.87 -11.37
CA THR A 205 -22.41 -22.54 -11.17
C THR A 205 -22.56 -21.24 -10.38
N GLN A 206 -23.72 -20.61 -10.48
CA GLN A 206 -24.01 -19.37 -9.75
C GLN A 206 -23.85 -19.51 -8.22
N ASP A 207 -24.13 -20.70 -7.70
CA ASP A 207 -24.01 -21.02 -6.29
C ASP A 207 -22.62 -21.56 -5.89
N GLY A 208 -21.60 -21.39 -6.75
CA GLY A 208 -20.18 -21.54 -6.42
C GLY A 208 -19.61 -22.95 -6.56
N TYR A 209 -20.33 -23.92 -7.13
CA TYR A 209 -19.71 -25.19 -7.48
C TYR A 209 -18.84 -25.05 -8.72
N ILE A 210 -17.61 -25.54 -8.65
CA ILE A 210 -16.67 -25.61 -9.77
C ILE A 210 -16.47 -27.07 -10.14
N GLY A 211 -16.81 -27.47 -11.37
CA GLY A 211 -16.73 -28.85 -11.79
C GLY A 211 -16.81 -29.02 -13.30
N TYR A 212 -17.10 -30.23 -13.74
CA TYR A 212 -17.00 -30.58 -15.14
C TYR A 212 -18.36 -31.00 -15.70
N VAL A 213 -18.72 -30.46 -16.87
CA VAL A 213 -19.88 -30.81 -17.66
C VAL A 213 -19.45 -31.28 -19.04
N GLN A 214 -20.15 -32.28 -19.63
CA GLN A 214 -19.85 -32.71 -21.01
C GLN A 214 -20.10 -31.56 -21.98
N LYS A 215 -19.11 -31.18 -22.78
CA LYS A 215 -19.18 -30.09 -23.76
C LYS A 215 -20.41 -30.15 -24.66
N LYS A 216 -20.79 -31.34 -25.12
CA LYS A 216 -22.00 -31.54 -25.94
C LYS A 216 -23.33 -31.18 -25.24
N HIS A 217 -23.34 -31.01 -23.92
CA HIS A 217 -24.50 -30.60 -23.13
C HIS A 217 -24.60 -29.09 -22.92
N LEU A 218 -23.56 -28.36 -23.29
CA LEU A 218 -23.49 -26.90 -23.22
C LEU A 218 -23.80 -26.28 -24.60
N THR A 219 -24.39 -25.11 -24.61
CA THR A 219 -24.36 -24.22 -25.79
C THR A 219 -22.92 -23.81 -26.09
N ASP A 220 -22.67 -23.27 -27.27
CA ASP A 220 -21.37 -22.64 -27.53
C ASP A 220 -21.19 -21.47 -26.54
N PRO A 221 -20.02 -21.31 -25.92
CA PRO A 221 -19.77 -20.22 -25.01
C PRO A 221 -19.97 -18.86 -25.69
N ALA A 222 -20.48 -17.91 -24.95
CA ALA A 222 -20.67 -16.54 -25.39
C ALA A 222 -20.10 -15.58 -24.33
N GLU A 223 -19.56 -14.48 -24.79
CA GLU A 223 -19.07 -13.41 -23.91
C GLU A 223 -20.23 -12.78 -23.15
N GLU A 224 -20.03 -12.61 -21.86
CA GLU A 224 -20.93 -11.94 -20.96
C GLU A 224 -20.18 -11.10 -19.96
N THR A 225 -20.48 -9.80 -19.90
CA THR A 225 -19.94 -8.90 -18.89
C THR A 225 -20.91 -8.86 -17.71
N PRO A 226 -20.48 -9.27 -16.50
CA PRO A 226 -21.30 -9.16 -15.30
C PRO A 226 -21.71 -7.72 -15.04
N VAL A 227 -22.93 -7.53 -14.54
CA VAL A 227 -23.38 -6.19 -14.13
C VAL A 227 -22.77 -5.87 -12.79
N LYS A 228 -22.00 -4.78 -12.75
CA LYS A 228 -21.49 -4.22 -11.49
C LYS A 228 -22.61 -3.43 -10.81
N ASP A 229 -23.22 -4.02 -9.80
CA ASP A 229 -24.25 -3.39 -8.96
C ASP A 229 -23.91 -3.62 -7.49
N THR A 230 -22.83 -2.99 -7.04
CA THR A 230 -22.37 -3.09 -5.63
C THR A 230 -23.00 -2.04 -4.73
N GLY A 231 -23.49 -0.94 -5.32
CA GLY A 231 -23.92 0.25 -4.58
C GLY A 231 -22.81 1.05 -3.95
N TYR A 232 -21.54 0.61 -4.09
CA TYR A 232 -20.37 1.29 -3.55
C TYR A 232 -19.95 2.45 -4.44
N VAL A 233 -19.59 3.55 -3.79
CA VAL A 233 -18.96 4.72 -4.41
C VAL A 233 -17.65 4.96 -3.68
N GLU A 234 -16.54 4.95 -4.42
CA GLU A 234 -15.22 5.23 -3.84
C GLU A 234 -15.23 6.63 -3.20
N PRO A 235 -14.90 6.75 -1.91
CA PRO A 235 -14.80 8.06 -1.27
C PRO A 235 -13.70 8.92 -1.89
N ASP A 236 -13.96 10.20 -2.02
CA ASP A 236 -12.98 11.18 -2.48
C ASP A 236 -12.17 11.71 -1.28
N TYR A 237 -10.90 11.34 -1.22
CA TYR A 237 -9.95 11.78 -0.18
C TYR A 237 -9.18 13.04 -0.58
N THR A 238 -9.64 13.78 -1.60
CA THR A 238 -9.01 15.04 -2.01
C THR A 238 -8.91 15.98 -0.82
N GLY A 239 -7.70 16.44 -0.57
CA GLY A 239 -7.36 17.30 0.55
C GLY A 239 -7.11 18.75 0.18
N ASN A 240 -6.06 19.33 0.75
CA ASN A 240 -5.70 20.74 0.65
C ASN A 240 -4.53 20.97 -0.32
N LEU A 241 -4.50 20.26 -1.44
CA LEU A 241 -3.48 20.42 -2.48
C LEU A 241 -3.45 21.87 -2.97
N ARG A 242 -2.27 22.44 -3.15
CA ARG A 242 -2.10 23.81 -3.65
C ARG A 242 -2.17 23.86 -5.17
N ASP A 243 -2.61 24.97 -5.70
CA ASP A 243 -2.73 25.23 -7.14
C ASP A 243 -1.42 25.68 -7.81
N HIS A 244 -0.33 25.64 -7.04
CA HIS A 244 1.02 26.00 -7.46
C HIS A 244 2.04 24.97 -6.97
N LYS A 245 3.23 24.96 -7.57
CA LYS A 245 4.32 24.08 -7.16
C LYS A 245 4.83 24.50 -5.79
N ILE A 246 5.14 23.50 -4.95
CA ILE A 246 5.71 23.72 -3.63
C ILE A 246 7.23 23.92 -3.74
N ASP A 247 7.73 24.92 -3.07
CA ASP A 247 9.16 25.15 -2.80
C ASP A 247 9.31 25.25 -1.28
N LEU A 248 9.64 24.12 -0.64
CA LEU A 248 9.70 23.97 0.80
C LEU A 248 11.15 24.05 1.29
N ALA A 249 11.37 24.74 2.42
CA ALA A 249 12.65 24.70 3.11
C ALA A 249 12.46 24.32 4.58
N TRP A 250 13.21 23.31 5.06
CA TRP A 250 13.22 23.01 6.48
C TRP A 250 14.08 24.00 7.27
N HIS A 251 13.55 24.46 8.39
CA HIS A 251 14.28 25.22 9.39
C HIS A 251 14.47 24.37 10.65
N GLN A 252 15.69 23.90 10.89
CA GLN A 252 15.99 23.14 12.09
C GLN A 252 15.95 24.04 13.33
N VAL A 253 14.91 23.88 14.14
CA VAL A 253 14.69 24.59 15.40
C VAL A 253 14.77 23.55 16.52
N THR A 254 15.82 23.56 17.32
CA THR A 254 16.10 22.55 18.36
C THR A 254 15.82 23.03 19.78
N VAL A 255 15.62 24.34 19.98
CA VAL A 255 15.26 24.97 21.24
C VAL A 255 14.35 26.17 20.99
N GLU A 256 13.48 26.51 21.93
CA GLU A 256 12.50 27.59 21.76
C GLU A 256 13.12 28.91 21.31
N SER A 257 14.30 29.27 21.87
CA SER A 257 15.00 30.50 21.50
C SER A 257 15.50 30.55 20.06
N ALA A 258 15.68 29.38 19.40
CA ALA A 258 16.10 29.28 18.01
C ALA A 258 15.03 29.77 17.03
N ASN A 259 13.75 29.84 17.43
CA ASN A 259 12.70 30.49 16.65
C ASN A 259 13.06 31.92 16.22
N SER A 260 13.80 32.64 17.07
CA SER A 260 14.26 34.01 16.77
C SER A 260 15.29 34.11 15.67
N THR A 261 15.88 33.00 15.21
CA THR A 261 16.87 32.98 14.12
C THR A 261 16.22 33.06 12.73
N PHE A 262 14.90 32.84 12.62
CA PHE A 262 14.14 32.78 11.37
C PHE A 262 14.43 33.94 10.40
N PRO A 263 14.36 35.24 10.80
CA PRO A 263 14.68 36.34 9.88
C PRO A 263 16.10 36.30 9.33
N GLY A 264 17.05 35.84 10.17
CA GLY A 264 18.45 35.71 9.78
C GLY A 264 18.68 34.62 8.72
N VAL A 265 18.12 33.43 8.93
CA VAL A 265 18.29 32.30 7.98
C VAL A 265 17.54 32.55 6.67
N MET A 266 16.43 33.28 6.71
CA MET A 266 15.67 33.67 5.51
C MET A 266 16.30 34.83 4.74
N SER A 267 17.27 35.51 5.30
CA SER A 267 17.91 36.65 4.61
C SER A 267 18.61 36.20 3.33
N GLY A 268 18.14 36.71 2.18
CA GLY A 268 18.65 36.38 0.86
C GLY A 268 18.16 35.05 0.28
N VAL A 269 17.27 34.35 0.97
CA VAL A 269 16.50 33.20 0.40
C VAL A 269 15.41 33.73 -0.51
N THR A 270 15.25 33.12 -1.67
CA THR A 270 14.24 33.52 -2.69
C THR A 270 13.52 32.29 -3.23
N GLY A 271 12.23 32.46 -3.58
CA GLY A 271 11.42 31.45 -4.25
C GLY A 271 10.70 30.47 -3.32
N VAL A 272 11.22 30.26 -2.12
CA VAL A 272 10.55 29.44 -1.11
C VAL A 272 9.16 29.98 -0.83
N ASN A 273 8.15 29.11 -0.82
CA ASN A 273 6.77 29.45 -0.49
C ASN A 273 6.26 28.70 0.75
N VAL A 274 6.98 27.67 1.21
CA VAL A 274 6.67 26.93 2.43
C VAL A 274 7.91 26.81 3.32
N ILE A 275 7.74 27.07 4.61
CA ILE A 275 8.76 26.82 5.63
C ILE A 275 8.30 25.73 6.59
N SER A 276 9.14 24.72 6.82
CA SER A 276 8.83 23.63 7.76
C SER A 276 9.82 23.67 8.94
N PRO A 277 9.42 24.25 10.08
CA PRO A 277 10.22 24.23 11.29
C PRO A 277 10.09 22.91 12.05
N THR A 278 11.20 22.37 12.56
CA THR A 278 11.23 21.13 13.36
C THR A 278 10.75 21.42 14.78
N TRP A 279 9.44 21.48 14.98
CA TRP A 279 8.85 22.00 16.21
C TRP A 279 8.34 20.97 17.19
N TYR A 280 7.88 19.81 16.69
CA TYR A 280 7.24 18.80 17.51
C TYR A 280 7.98 17.47 17.42
N SER A 281 7.95 16.72 18.52
CA SER A 281 8.45 15.36 18.58
C SER A 281 7.62 14.50 19.55
N LEU A 282 7.55 13.21 19.29
CA LEU A 282 7.03 12.26 20.27
C LEU A 282 7.96 12.27 21.49
N TYR A 283 7.40 12.52 22.68
CA TYR A 283 8.21 12.72 23.89
C TYR A 283 8.48 11.40 24.63
N ASP A 284 7.47 10.57 24.77
CA ASP A 284 7.54 9.26 25.44
C ASP A 284 6.47 8.31 24.88
N ASN A 285 6.42 7.07 25.38
CA ASN A 285 5.49 6.05 24.91
C ASN A 285 4.05 6.21 25.41
N THR A 286 3.69 7.33 25.99
CA THR A 286 2.31 7.63 26.42
C THR A 286 1.49 8.42 25.39
N GLY A 287 2.13 8.87 24.30
CA GLY A 287 1.51 9.71 23.28
C GLY A 287 1.60 11.21 23.58
N VAL A 288 2.47 11.60 24.52
CA VAL A 288 2.78 13.01 24.79
C VAL A 288 3.65 13.55 23.65
N VAL A 289 3.30 14.76 23.19
CA VAL A 289 4.06 15.51 22.18
C VAL A 289 4.78 16.65 22.88
N ASP A 290 6.12 16.73 22.69
CA ASP A 290 6.90 17.90 23.04
C ASP A 290 6.86 18.92 21.89
N GLY A 291 6.82 20.22 22.22
CA GLY A 291 6.67 21.23 21.18
C GLY A 291 7.20 22.61 21.58
N ILE A 292 7.86 23.25 20.61
CA ILE A 292 8.50 24.56 20.77
C ILE A 292 8.00 25.60 19.75
N ALA A 293 6.79 25.41 19.24
CA ALA A 293 6.19 26.25 18.21
C ALA A 293 5.92 27.69 18.72
N SER A 294 6.11 28.66 17.82
CA SER A 294 6.03 30.08 18.12
C SER A 294 5.03 30.82 17.23
N PRO A 295 3.94 31.39 17.79
CA PRO A 295 3.02 32.24 17.03
C PRO A 295 3.69 33.43 16.34
N SER A 296 4.73 34.00 16.98
CA SER A 296 5.48 35.12 16.38
C SER A 296 6.31 34.71 15.17
N TYR A 297 6.78 33.47 15.13
CA TYR A 297 7.44 32.90 13.96
C TYR A 297 6.45 32.79 12.78
N VAL A 298 5.27 32.21 13.02
CA VAL A 298 4.22 32.10 11.99
C VAL A 298 3.84 33.47 11.44
N GLN A 299 3.62 34.46 12.30
CA GLN A 299 3.32 35.83 11.87
C GLN A 299 4.42 36.44 10.98
N GLN A 300 5.71 36.17 11.29
CA GLN A 300 6.82 36.63 10.47
C GLN A 300 6.88 35.89 9.13
N ALA A 301 6.63 34.58 9.10
CA ALA A 301 6.57 33.79 7.88
C ALA A 301 5.44 34.27 6.96
N HIS A 302 4.23 34.44 7.50
CA HIS A 302 3.09 34.99 6.77
C HIS A 302 3.34 36.40 6.24
N ALA A 303 4.04 37.23 6.99
CA ALA A 303 4.42 38.57 6.53
C ALA A 303 5.38 38.55 5.31
N LEU A 304 6.08 37.44 5.09
CA LEU A 304 6.91 37.19 3.91
C LEU A 304 6.15 36.43 2.80
N GLY A 305 4.88 36.09 3.01
CA GLY A 305 4.05 35.33 2.07
C GLY A 305 4.33 33.82 2.09
N LEU A 306 4.93 33.30 3.16
CA LEU A 306 5.23 31.88 3.31
C LEU A 306 4.14 31.16 4.10
N GLU A 307 3.78 29.94 3.69
CA GLU A 307 3.08 29.00 4.56
C GLU A 307 4.04 28.36 5.55
N VAL A 308 3.50 27.94 6.70
CA VAL A 308 4.24 27.22 7.73
C VAL A 308 3.65 25.82 7.90
N TRP A 309 4.41 24.78 7.55
CA TRP A 309 4.05 23.39 7.80
C TRP A 309 4.88 22.86 8.96
N ALA A 310 4.24 22.73 10.14
CA ALA A 310 4.92 22.36 11.37
C ALA A 310 5.34 20.90 11.35
N LEU A 311 6.63 20.62 11.49
CA LEU A 311 7.16 19.26 11.49
C LEU A 311 6.99 18.60 12.85
N ILE A 312 6.61 17.31 12.82
CA ILE A 312 6.62 16.37 13.95
C ILE A 312 7.50 15.16 13.61
N ASP A 313 8.40 14.78 14.53
CA ASP A 313 9.30 13.62 14.39
C ASP A 313 9.09 12.55 15.47
N ASP A 314 9.66 11.34 15.24
CA ASP A 314 9.62 10.17 16.13
C ASP A 314 11.00 9.80 16.70
N PHE A 315 12.02 10.61 16.47
CA PHE A 315 13.42 10.24 16.77
C PHE A 315 14.12 11.15 17.77
N THR A 316 13.70 12.41 17.95
CA THR A 316 14.38 13.39 18.81
C THR A 316 14.55 12.89 20.25
N HIS A 317 13.53 12.27 20.84
CA HIS A 317 13.57 11.76 22.22
C HIS A 317 13.80 10.25 22.32
N ARG A 318 14.15 9.59 21.20
CA ARG A 318 14.31 8.13 21.15
C ARG A 318 15.41 7.62 22.09
N GLU A 319 16.58 8.26 22.09
CA GLU A 319 17.72 7.82 22.91
C GLU A 319 17.51 8.15 24.39
N ASP A 320 16.94 9.31 24.70
CA ASP A 320 16.81 9.80 26.07
C ASP A 320 15.58 9.21 26.80
N ASN A 321 14.45 9.05 26.10
CA ASN A 321 13.17 8.64 26.70
C ASN A 321 12.68 7.26 26.18
N GLY A 322 13.41 6.64 25.25
CA GLY A 322 13.06 5.32 24.71
C GLY A 322 11.81 5.32 23.85
N VAL A 323 11.56 6.41 23.11
CA VAL A 323 10.40 6.54 22.21
C VAL A 323 10.38 5.40 21.21
N ASP A 324 9.26 4.70 21.17
CA ASP A 324 8.93 3.65 20.21
C ASP A 324 7.62 3.98 19.49
N PRO A 325 7.67 4.39 18.22
CA PRO A 325 6.47 4.73 17.45
C PRO A 325 5.45 3.60 17.42
N GLN A 326 5.88 2.33 17.36
CA GLN A 326 4.96 1.19 17.33
C GLN A 326 4.18 1.07 18.64
N GLU A 327 4.84 1.19 19.80
CA GLU A 327 4.17 1.18 21.11
C GLU A 327 3.17 2.33 21.27
N ILE A 328 3.45 3.47 20.64
CA ILE A 328 2.57 4.64 20.68
C ILE A 328 1.39 4.45 19.72
N LEU A 329 1.68 4.19 18.45
CA LEU A 329 0.70 4.24 17.38
C LEU A 329 -0.25 3.03 17.35
N SER A 330 0.07 1.94 18.06
CA SER A 330 -0.82 0.78 18.21
C SER A 330 -2.05 1.04 19.10
N TYR A 331 -2.14 2.20 19.77
CA TYR A 331 -3.29 2.60 20.61
C TYR A 331 -4.04 3.76 19.96
N THR A 332 -5.33 3.58 19.72
CA THR A 332 -6.21 4.64 19.19
C THR A 332 -6.24 5.87 20.08
N SER A 333 -6.31 5.68 21.40
CA SER A 333 -6.29 6.79 22.37
C SER A 333 -5.02 7.63 22.31
N LYS A 334 -3.85 7.00 22.10
CA LYS A 334 -2.58 7.71 21.97
C LYS A 334 -2.48 8.48 20.64
N ARG A 335 -2.90 7.85 19.53
CA ARG A 335 -2.98 8.56 18.23
C ARG A 335 -3.90 9.76 18.29
N THR A 336 -5.09 9.59 18.91
CA THR A 336 -6.04 10.68 19.12
C THR A 336 -5.42 11.81 19.93
N ALA A 337 -4.71 11.51 21.03
CA ALA A 337 -4.07 12.52 21.88
C ALA A 337 -3.01 13.33 21.09
N ILE A 338 -2.18 12.67 20.26
CA ILE A 338 -1.21 13.35 19.40
C ILE A 338 -1.92 14.30 18.44
N ILE A 339 -2.96 13.81 17.75
CA ILE A 339 -3.73 14.61 16.79
C ILE A 339 -4.40 15.80 17.45
N GLU A 340 -5.00 15.63 18.63
CA GLU A 340 -5.63 16.72 19.39
C GLU A 340 -4.63 17.80 19.79
N VAL A 341 -3.41 17.41 20.21
CA VAL A 341 -2.33 18.38 20.50
C VAL A 341 -1.97 19.16 19.25
N LEU A 342 -1.72 18.48 18.10
CA LEU A 342 -1.37 19.14 16.85
C LEU A 342 -2.47 20.11 16.37
N MET A 343 -3.74 19.70 16.48
CA MET A 343 -4.87 20.54 16.12
C MET A 343 -5.04 21.76 17.04
N SER A 344 -4.78 21.59 18.35
CA SER A 344 -4.80 22.69 19.32
C SER A 344 -3.65 23.67 19.07
N GLU A 345 -2.49 23.17 18.72
CA GLU A 345 -1.31 23.98 18.40
C GLU A 345 -1.48 24.73 17.06
N ALA A 346 -2.17 24.14 16.08
CA ALA A 346 -2.55 24.84 14.86
C ALA A 346 -3.45 26.03 15.16
N ASP A 347 -4.45 25.85 16.04
CA ASP A 347 -5.33 26.96 16.48
C ASP A 347 -4.53 28.03 17.26
N ARG A 348 -3.56 27.63 18.11
CA ARG A 348 -2.77 28.56 18.92
C ARG A 348 -1.75 29.34 18.09
N CYS A 349 -1.09 28.69 17.15
CA CYS A 349 0.02 29.27 16.39
C CYS A 349 -0.40 29.84 15.05
N GLY A 350 -1.45 29.26 14.42
CA GLY A 350 -1.94 29.66 13.11
C GLY A 350 -1.09 29.17 11.95
N PHE A 351 -0.44 28.00 12.06
CA PHE A 351 0.30 27.40 10.96
C PHE A 351 -0.63 26.74 9.94
N ASP A 352 -0.16 26.50 8.73
CA ASP A 352 -0.96 26.17 7.55
C ASP A 352 -0.94 24.69 7.20
N GLY A 353 -0.07 23.91 7.81
CA GLY A 353 0.07 22.47 7.56
C GLY A 353 0.87 21.75 8.61
N ILE A 354 0.85 20.41 8.50
CA ILE A 354 1.65 19.49 9.30
C ILE A 354 2.54 18.69 8.36
N ASN A 355 3.81 18.58 8.73
CA ASN A 355 4.82 17.76 8.06
C ASN A 355 5.20 16.60 9.00
N VAL A 356 4.92 15.36 8.63
CA VAL A 356 5.22 14.17 9.42
C VAL A 356 6.55 13.59 8.96
N ASP A 357 7.54 13.56 9.86
CA ASP A 357 8.89 13.04 9.62
C ASP A 357 9.17 11.87 10.58
N PHE A 358 8.46 10.74 10.34
CA PHE A 358 8.63 9.52 11.14
C PHE A 358 9.58 8.57 10.44
N GLU A 359 10.79 8.44 10.99
CA GLU A 359 11.89 7.67 10.42
C GLU A 359 12.13 6.31 11.09
N LYS A 360 11.44 6.02 12.19
CA LYS A 360 11.71 4.83 13.02
C LYS A 360 10.57 3.82 13.02
N VAL A 361 9.66 3.95 12.05
CA VAL A 361 8.60 2.97 11.82
C VAL A 361 9.22 1.65 11.37
N THR A 362 8.80 0.55 12.02
CA THR A 362 9.23 -0.80 11.67
C THR A 362 8.21 -1.48 10.74
N GLU A 363 8.59 -2.62 10.14
CA GLU A 363 7.67 -3.41 9.33
C GLU A 363 6.43 -3.85 10.16
N ASP A 364 6.63 -4.26 11.41
CA ASP A 364 5.56 -4.64 12.34
C ASP A 364 4.64 -3.45 12.71
N GLY A 365 5.16 -2.23 12.75
CA GLY A 365 4.42 -1.00 13.03
C GLY A 365 3.74 -0.36 11.80
N SER A 366 3.88 -0.97 10.62
CA SER A 366 3.41 -0.43 9.34
C SER A 366 1.91 -0.07 9.34
N GLN A 367 1.07 -0.96 9.85
CA GLN A 367 -0.38 -0.74 9.89
C GLN A 367 -0.78 0.35 10.89
N ASP A 368 -0.11 0.43 12.03
CA ASP A 368 -0.35 1.44 13.07
C ASP A 368 0.04 2.83 12.56
N TYR A 369 1.18 2.92 11.85
CA TYR A 369 1.64 4.15 11.24
C TYR A 369 0.70 4.66 10.15
N ILE A 370 0.32 3.81 9.20
CA ILE A 370 -0.57 4.26 8.13
C ILE A 370 -1.96 4.62 8.67
N GLN A 371 -2.42 3.96 9.75
CA GLN A 371 -3.65 4.33 10.42
C GLN A 371 -3.55 5.72 11.08
N PHE A 372 -2.41 6.05 11.69
CA PHE A 372 -2.15 7.40 12.19
C PHE A 372 -2.23 8.45 11.07
N ILE A 373 -1.61 8.19 9.91
CA ILE A 373 -1.69 9.09 8.75
C ILE A 373 -3.14 9.26 8.27
N ARG A 374 -3.94 8.18 8.23
CA ARG A 374 -5.36 8.23 7.89
C ARG A 374 -6.13 9.15 8.85
N GLU A 375 -5.99 8.95 10.15
CA GLU A 375 -6.69 9.72 11.18
C GLU A 375 -6.25 11.20 11.18
N LEU A 376 -4.94 11.45 11.06
CA LEU A 376 -4.40 12.82 10.98
C LEU A 376 -4.89 13.53 9.71
N SER A 377 -5.03 12.82 8.58
CA SER A 377 -5.53 13.39 7.34
C SER A 377 -6.97 13.89 7.46
N VAL A 378 -7.82 13.20 8.21
CA VAL A 378 -9.19 13.66 8.53
C VAL A 378 -9.14 14.98 9.30
N ALA A 379 -8.34 15.03 10.37
CA ALA A 379 -8.22 16.24 11.19
C ALA A 379 -7.66 17.44 10.40
N CYS A 380 -6.66 17.20 9.53
CA CYS A 380 -6.11 18.22 8.66
C CYS A 380 -7.16 18.73 7.66
N ARG A 381 -7.91 17.85 6.98
CA ARG A 381 -8.98 18.26 6.05
C ARG A 381 -10.05 19.10 6.73
N GLN A 382 -10.50 18.68 7.92
CA GLN A 382 -11.51 19.41 8.69
C GLN A 382 -11.07 20.84 9.08
N LYS A 383 -9.75 21.06 9.26
CA LYS A 383 -9.17 22.37 9.59
C LYS A 383 -8.62 23.14 8.38
N GLY A 384 -8.63 22.56 7.19
CA GLY A 384 -8.02 23.16 6.00
C GLY A 384 -6.49 23.22 6.05
N LEU A 385 -5.85 22.37 6.87
CA LEU A 385 -4.40 22.24 6.97
C LEU A 385 -3.86 21.30 5.89
N VAL A 386 -2.69 21.61 5.34
CA VAL A 386 -1.95 20.68 4.49
C VAL A 386 -1.36 19.56 5.33
N LEU A 387 -1.43 18.32 4.85
CA LEU A 387 -0.69 17.18 5.39
C LEU A 387 0.40 16.76 4.40
N SER A 388 1.66 16.84 4.81
CA SER A 388 2.81 16.28 4.09
C SER A 388 3.51 15.21 4.92
N VAL A 389 4.06 14.20 4.23
CA VAL A 389 4.71 13.05 4.87
C VAL A 389 6.08 12.83 4.25
N ASP A 390 7.12 12.84 5.08
CA ASP A 390 8.49 12.62 4.67
C ASP A 390 8.81 11.12 4.60
N ASN A 391 9.55 10.72 3.58
CA ASN A 391 9.95 9.35 3.35
C ASN A 391 11.40 9.27 2.89
N TYR A 392 12.11 8.24 3.32
CA TYR A 392 13.35 7.84 2.67
C TYR A 392 13.12 7.56 1.18
N VAL A 393 14.18 7.62 0.38
CA VAL A 393 14.13 7.18 -1.01
C VAL A 393 13.53 5.76 -1.08
N PRO A 394 12.50 5.54 -1.93
CA PRO A 394 11.79 4.27 -1.99
C PRO A 394 12.67 3.09 -2.38
N HIS A 395 12.68 2.05 -1.56
CA HIS A 395 13.30 0.75 -1.79
C HIS A 395 12.41 -0.37 -1.25
N ASN A 396 12.65 -1.61 -1.69
CA ASN A 396 11.84 -2.74 -1.22
C ASN A 396 11.90 -2.95 0.31
N TYR A 397 13.00 -2.60 0.95
CA TYR A 397 13.17 -2.75 2.40
C TYR A 397 12.38 -1.74 3.23
N ASN A 398 11.92 -0.63 2.64
CA ASN A 398 11.11 0.38 3.32
C ASN A 398 9.69 0.53 2.73
N ALA A 399 9.23 -0.46 1.94
CA ALA A 399 7.88 -0.50 1.38
C ALA A 399 6.77 -0.57 2.46
N HIS A 400 7.13 -0.93 3.69
CA HIS A 400 6.24 -0.94 4.85
C HIS A 400 5.69 0.46 5.23
N TYR A 401 6.28 1.55 4.70
CA TYR A 401 5.71 2.90 4.81
C TYR A 401 4.44 3.10 3.99
N LYS A 402 4.07 2.17 3.08
CA LYS A 402 2.81 2.17 2.30
C LYS A 402 2.57 3.46 1.52
N TRP A 403 3.50 3.82 0.64
CA TRP A 403 3.47 5.07 -0.12
C TRP A 403 2.19 5.29 -0.93
N ALA A 404 1.63 4.24 -1.55
CA ALA A 404 0.37 4.32 -2.28
C ALA A 404 -0.77 4.86 -1.40
N GLU A 405 -0.91 4.34 -0.19
CA GLU A 405 -1.94 4.80 0.75
C GLU A 405 -1.62 6.19 1.32
N GLN A 406 -0.32 6.53 1.56
CA GLN A 406 0.05 7.91 1.87
C GLN A 406 -0.36 8.85 0.73
N GLY A 407 -0.15 8.46 -0.53
CA GLY A 407 -0.56 9.22 -1.72
C GLY A 407 -2.07 9.45 -1.82
N VAL A 408 -2.90 8.57 -1.24
CA VAL A 408 -4.34 8.77 -1.12
C VAL A 408 -4.68 9.75 0.00
N MET A 409 -4.08 9.57 1.18
CA MET A 409 -4.48 10.25 2.42
C MET A 409 -3.85 11.62 2.61
N ALA A 410 -2.56 11.78 2.26
CA ALA A 410 -1.83 13.02 2.39
C ALA A 410 -1.99 13.93 1.16
N ASP A 411 -1.77 15.22 1.35
CA ASP A 411 -1.70 16.19 0.27
C ASP A 411 -0.39 16.07 -0.49
N TYR A 412 0.72 15.87 0.23
CA TYR A 412 2.03 15.68 -0.35
C TYR A 412 2.80 14.53 0.29
N VAL A 413 3.56 13.83 -0.54
CA VAL A 413 4.52 12.79 -0.14
C VAL A 413 5.91 13.28 -0.53
N ILE A 414 6.78 13.48 0.46
CA ILE A 414 8.11 14.06 0.27
C ILE A 414 9.14 12.94 0.26
N ILE A 415 10.00 12.91 -0.74
CA ILE A 415 11.16 12.02 -0.80
C ILE A 415 12.35 12.77 -0.24
N MET A 416 12.99 12.28 0.83
CA MET A 416 14.29 12.75 1.31
C MET A 416 15.37 12.25 0.34
N GLY A 417 15.56 12.94 -0.80
CA GLY A 417 16.45 12.56 -1.89
C GLY A 417 17.93 12.79 -1.54
N TYR A 418 18.35 12.37 -0.35
CA TYR A 418 19.71 12.53 0.18
C TYR A 418 20.06 11.39 1.14
N ASP A 419 21.26 11.47 1.74
CA ASP A 419 21.87 10.45 2.59
C ASP A 419 22.08 9.08 1.89
N GLU A 420 22.30 9.10 0.55
CA GLU A 420 22.76 7.92 -0.21
C GLU A 420 24.02 7.33 0.44
N HIS A 421 25.00 8.22 0.77
CA HIS A 421 26.11 7.90 1.67
C HIS A 421 26.07 8.85 2.85
N TRP A 422 25.96 8.31 4.05
CA TRP A 422 25.78 9.01 5.31
C TRP A 422 26.96 8.83 6.28
N GLY A 423 26.92 9.44 7.44
CA GLY A 423 28.05 9.45 8.40
C GLY A 423 28.53 8.08 8.87
N GLY A 424 27.70 7.06 8.79
CA GLY A 424 28.04 5.67 9.13
C GLY A 424 28.42 4.78 7.94
N SER A 425 28.51 5.33 6.72
CA SER A 425 28.88 4.55 5.53
C SER A 425 30.33 4.08 5.61
N GLU A 426 30.56 2.82 5.26
CA GLU A 426 31.90 2.19 5.23
C GLU A 426 32.76 2.65 4.05
N VAL A 427 32.14 3.24 3.04
CA VAL A 427 32.79 3.75 1.83
C VAL A 427 32.41 5.22 1.62
N ALA A 428 33.36 6.00 1.09
CA ALA A 428 33.10 7.37 0.69
C ALA A 428 32.20 7.40 -0.56
N GLY A 429 31.27 8.36 -0.61
CA GLY A 429 30.36 8.50 -1.75
C GLY A 429 29.54 9.80 -1.71
N SER A 430 28.77 9.99 -2.78
CA SER A 430 27.82 11.10 -2.89
C SER A 430 26.75 11.04 -1.82
N VAL A 431 26.32 12.18 -1.31
CA VAL A 431 25.13 12.31 -0.44
C VAL A 431 23.85 12.11 -1.27
N ALA A 432 23.85 12.54 -2.53
CA ALA A 432 22.68 12.50 -3.40
C ALA A 432 23.12 12.49 -4.88
N SER A 433 23.54 11.34 -5.39
CA SER A 433 23.83 11.21 -6.81
C SER A 433 22.59 11.41 -7.66
N LEU A 434 22.77 11.86 -8.92
CA LEU A 434 21.65 12.03 -9.85
C LEU A 434 20.90 10.71 -10.09
N GLY A 435 21.63 9.59 -10.16
CA GLY A 435 21.03 8.26 -10.32
C GLY A 435 20.13 7.87 -9.14
N TYR A 436 20.60 8.11 -7.92
CA TYR A 436 19.85 7.85 -6.68
C TYR A 436 18.56 8.65 -6.60
N VAL A 437 18.63 9.95 -6.91
CA VAL A 437 17.45 10.84 -6.93
C VAL A 437 16.47 10.42 -8.02
N THR A 438 16.98 10.11 -9.23
CA THR A 438 16.13 9.66 -10.35
C THR A 438 15.38 8.38 -10.01
N GLU A 439 16.09 7.36 -9.49
CA GLU A 439 15.46 6.10 -9.09
C GLU A 439 14.40 6.30 -8.01
N GLY A 440 14.67 7.16 -7.03
CA GLY A 440 13.71 7.50 -5.98
C GLY A 440 12.43 8.12 -6.52
N ILE A 441 12.55 9.08 -7.44
CA ILE A 441 11.41 9.72 -8.10
C ILE A 441 10.62 8.72 -8.95
N GLU A 442 11.31 7.90 -9.76
CA GLU A 442 10.67 6.90 -10.61
C GLU A 442 9.87 5.87 -9.79
N ARG A 443 10.41 5.41 -8.67
CA ARG A 443 9.73 4.47 -7.78
C ARG A 443 8.53 5.11 -7.07
N MET A 444 8.70 6.30 -6.51
CA MET A 444 7.61 6.99 -5.82
C MET A 444 6.44 7.30 -6.76
N THR A 445 6.71 7.75 -7.97
CA THR A 445 5.67 8.11 -8.95
C THR A 445 4.94 6.92 -9.57
N GLN A 446 5.39 5.68 -9.32
CA GLN A 446 4.61 4.47 -9.61
C GLN A 446 3.48 4.23 -8.61
N GLU A 447 3.63 4.73 -7.38
CA GLU A 447 2.71 4.52 -6.26
C GLU A 447 1.87 5.78 -5.95
N VAL A 448 2.43 6.97 -6.15
CA VAL A 448 1.85 8.26 -5.78
C VAL A 448 1.71 9.15 -7.02
N PRO A 449 0.56 9.82 -7.23
CA PRO A 449 0.41 10.80 -8.31
C PRO A 449 1.51 11.87 -8.27
N SER A 450 2.15 12.13 -9.39
CA SER A 450 3.35 12.99 -9.46
C SER A 450 3.15 14.40 -8.93
N GLU A 451 1.93 14.94 -9.08
CA GLU A 451 1.54 16.25 -8.54
C GLU A 451 1.49 16.31 -7.01
N LYS A 452 1.50 15.16 -6.33
CA LYS A 452 1.61 15.06 -4.88
C LYS A 452 3.02 14.77 -4.40
N VAL A 453 3.95 14.42 -5.30
CA VAL A 453 5.33 14.08 -4.94
C VAL A 453 6.19 15.34 -4.89
N ILE A 454 6.90 15.51 -3.78
CA ILE A 454 7.95 16.53 -3.60
C ILE A 454 9.27 15.79 -3.45
N ASN A 455 10.32 16.19 -4.17
CA ASN A 455 11.66 15.64 -3.92
C ASN A 455 12.53 16.66 -3.20
N ALA A 456 13.12 16.23 -2.10
CA ALA A 456 14.03 17.03 -1.32
C ALA A 456 15.47 16.89 -1.81
N VAL A 457 16.20 18.01 -1.78
CA VAL A 457 17.61 18.08 -2.10
C VAL A 457 18.43 18.53 -0.88
N PRO A 458 19.68 18.04 -0.73
CA PRO A 458 20.55 18.51 0.35
C PRO A 458 21.21 19.84 -0.01
N LEU A 459 21.32 20.73 0.97
CA LEU A 459 22.20 21.92 0.91
C LEU A 459 23.52 21.69 1.66
N TYR A 460 23.94 20.43 1.71
CA TYR A 460 25.18 20.00 2.37
C TYR A 460 25.85 18.91 1.53
N THR A 461 27.11 18.70 1.83
CA THR A 461 27.87 17.54 1.34
C THR A 461 28.69 16.94 2.49
N ARG A 462 29.42 15.85 2.19
CA ARG A 462 30.37 15.26 3.13
C ARG A 462 31.81 15.42 2.64
N ILE A 463 32.68 15.83 3.55
CA ILE A 463 34.11 15.71 3.35
C ILE A 463 34.52 14.37 3.92
N TRP A 464 34.87 13.45 3.03
CA TRP A 464 35.32 12.10 3.37
C TRP A 464 36.84 12.08 3.50
N THR A 465 37.36 11.28 4.43
CA THR A 465 38.77 10.99 4.56
C THR A 465 38.97 9.50 4.72
N THR A 466 39.70 8.89 3.78
CA THR A 466 40.11 7.48 3.84
C THR A 466 41.55 7.40 4.26
N ALA A 467 41.80 6.88 5.45
CA ALA A 467 43.13 6.73 6.00
C ALA A 467 43.96 5.63 5.30
N GLU A 468 45.28 5.58 5.50
CA GLU A 468 46.17 4.56 4.88
C GLU A 468 45.77 3.11 5.25
N ASP A 469 45.18 2.91 6.41
CA ASP A 469 44.68 1.59 6.86
C ASP A 469 43.28 1.23 6.29
N GLY A 470 42.70 2.12 5.49
CA GLY A 470 41.39 1.96 4.87
C GLY A 470 40.20 2.43 5.73
N ALA A 471 40.46 2.99 6.91
CA ALA A 471 39.38 3.54 7.74
C ALA A 471 38.76 4.78 7.08
N VAL A 472 37.42 4.80 6.95
CA VAL A 472 36.66 5.89 6.34
C VAL A 472 36.01 6.73 7.44
N THR A 473 36.21 8.03 7.39
CA THR A 473 35.52 9.00 8.25
C THR A 473 34.92 10.12 7.41
N SER A 474 33.90 10.77 7.93
CA SER A 474 33.32 11.92 7.24
C SER A 474 32.75 12.96 8.18
N ARG A 475 32.60 14.17 7.66
CA ARG A 475 31.83 15.23 8.30
C ARG A 475 30.91 15.92 7.30
N ALA A 476 29.66 16.14 7.68
CA ALA A 476 28.74 16.95 6.91
C ALA A 476 29.13 18.45 7.03
N VAL A 477 29.04 19.16 5.91
CA VAL A 477 29.35 20.61 5.84
C VAL A 477 28.41 21.28 4.86
N GLY A 478 28.05 22.54 5.08
CA GLY A 478 27.32 23.35 4.13
C GLY A 478 28.12 23.61 2.85
N ILE A 479 27.41 24.08 1.83
CA ILE A 479 27.95 24.23 0.48
C ILE A 479 29.17 25.13 0.44
N GLN A 480 29.10 26.34 1.02
CA GLN A 480 30.24 27.29 0.99
C GLN A 480 31.44 26.76 1.78
N THR A 481 31.20 26.11 2.93
CA THR A 481 32.26 25.49 3.74
C THR A 481 33.02 24.42 2.95
N ALA A 482 32.33 23.62 2.11
CA ALA A 482 32.98 22.65 1.22
C ALA A 482 33.90 23.34 0.21
N TYR A 483 33.44 24.41 -0.43
CA TYR A 483 34.25 25.19 -1.38
C TYR A 483 35.45 25.85 -0.72
N ASP A 484 35.29 26.42 0.48
CA ASP A 484 36.39 27.03 1.23
C ASP A 484 37.45 25.99 1.59
N TYR A 485 37.03 24.77 1.94
CA TYR A 485 37.96 23.68 2.22
C TYR A 485 38.76 23.25 0.99
N ILE A 486 38.09 23.14 -0.17
CA ILE A 486 38.71 22.80 -1.46
C ILE A 486 39.73 23.88 -1.86
N ASN A 487 39.35 25.17 -1.78
CA ASN A 487 40.19 26.30 -2.12
C ASN A 487 41.42 26.37 -1.20
N LYS A 488 41.25 26.13 0.10
CA LYS A 488 42.36 26.10 1.07
C LYS A 488 43.40 25.04 0.72
N ASN A 489 42.98 23.90 0.19
CA ASN A 489 43.86 22.81 -0.20
C ASN A 489 44.31 22.90 -1.66
N GLN A 490 43.94 23.97 -2.40
CA GLN A 490 44.29 24.22 -3.81
C GLN A 490 43.86 23.06 -4.74
N ALA A 491 42.80 22.33 -4.35
CA ALA A 491 42.26 21.27 -5.14
C ALA A 491 41.27 21.81 -6.21
N ALA A 492 41.02 21.04 -7.27
CA ALA A 492 40.14 21.43 -8.35
C ALA A 492 38.97 20.41 -8.47
N ALA A 493 37.78 20.92 -8.63
CA ALA A 493 36.61 20.11 -8.88
C ALA A 493 36.51 19.74 -10.39
N THR A 494 36.04 18.56 -10.67
CA THR A 494 35.79 18.07 -12.04
C THR A 494 34.42 17.43 -12.09
N TRP A 495 33.64 17.79 -13.12
CA TRP A 495 32.31 17.21 -13.28
C TRP A 495 32.40 15.71 -13.57
N ASP A 496 31.70 14.92 -12.75
CA ASP A 496 31.53 13.47 -12.93
C ASP A 496 30.12 13.17 -13.44
N ASN A 497 30.02 12.78 -14.72
CA ASN A 497 28.75 12.44 -15.35
C ASN A 497 28.06 11.21 -14.73
N SER A 498 28.81 10.34 -14.07
CA SER A 498 28.25 9.10 -13.50
C SER A 498 27.37 9.35 -12.29
N VAL A 499 27.65 10.41 -11.55
CA VAL A 499 26.92 10.83 -10.35
C VAL A 499 26.19 12.16 -10.53
N GLY A 500 26.45 12.90 -11.63
CA GLY A 500 25.87 14.20 -11.90
C GLY A 500 26.30 15.28 -10.91
N GLN A 501 27.57 15.27 -10.50
CA GLN A 501 28.13 16.19 -9.50
C GLN A 501 29.57 16.59 -9.83
N ASN A 502 30.02 17.71 -9.29
CA ASN A 502 31.43 18.06 -9.26
C ASN A 502 32.15 17.23 -8.18
N TYR A 503 33.18 16.51 -8.57
CA TYR A 503 34.00 15.65 -7.72
C TYR A 503 35.37 16.24 -7.47
N VAL A 504 35.87 16.08 -6.24
CA VAL A 504 37.20 16.51 -5.81
C VAL A 504 37.87 15.38 -5.06
N GLU A 505 39.16 15.12 -5.39
CA GLU A 505 39.99 14.19 -4.66
C GLU A 505 41.42 14.79 -4.47
N PHE A 506 42.00 14.66 -3.30
CA PHE A 506 43.36 15.05 -3.02
C PHE A 506 43.91 14.38 -1.76
N GLU A 507 45.25 14.32 -1.65
CA GLU A 507 45.94 13.74 -0.50
C GLU A 507 46.18 14.76 0.60
N THR A 508 46.09 14.30 1.86
CA THR A 508 46.44 15.03 3.08
C THR A 508 47.30 14.16 3.98
N SER A 509 47.79 14.74 5.11
CA SER A 509 48.46 13.95 6.14
C SER A 509 47.59 12.86 6.78
N ASP A 510 46.31 12.99 6.71
CA ASP A 510 45.31 12.11 7.36
C ASP A 510 44.78 11.04 6.40
N GLY A 511 45.14 11.10 5.10
CA GLY A 511 44.72 10.21 4.06
C GLY A 511 44.14 10.91 2.83
N THR A 512 43.49 10.13 1.96
CA THR A 512 42.83 10.59 0.74
C THR A 512 41.50 11.26 1.08
N VAL A 513 41.33 12.51 0.67
CA VAL A 513 40.11 13.29 0.84
C VAL A 513 39.29 13.22 -0.45
N GLN A 514 37.99 12.96 -0.30
CA GLN A 514 37.01 12.87 -1.41
C GLN A 514 35.77 13.70 -1.06
N ILE A 515 35.26 14.46 -2.05
CA ILE A 515 34.09 15.33 -1.88
C ILE A 515 33.26 15.29 -3.18
N TRP A 516 31.98 14.98 -3.08
CA TRP A 516 30.98 15.17 -4.15
C TRP A 516 30.18 16.42 -3.80
N LEU A 517 30.28 17.44 -4.62
CA LEU A 517 29.70 18.75 -4.31
C LEU A 517 28.22 18.82 -4.63
N GLU A 518 27.43 19.36 -3.71
CA GLU A 518 26.17 19.95 -4.04
C GLU A 518 26.40 21.42 -4.40
N ASP A 519 26.03 21.78 -5.62
CA ASP A 519 26.18 23.12 -6.16
C ASP A 519 25.06 23.43 -7.17
N GLU A 520 25.14 24.61 -7.78
CA GLU A 520 24.13 25.05 -8.74
C GLU A 520 23.96 24.06 -9.90
N GLN A 521 25.07 23.49 -10.39
CA GLN A 521 25.05 22.55 -11.53
C GLN A 521 24.43 21.20 -11.18
N SER A 522 24.75 20.64 -9.99
CA SER A 522 24.18 19.37 -9.53
C SER A 522 22.70 19.50 -9.20
N LEU A 523 22.31 20.63 -8.60
CA LEU A 523 20.89 20.90 -8.32
C LEU A 523 20.08 21.12 -9.59
N GLU A 524 20.61 21.85 -10.58
CA GLU A 524 19.94 22.01 -11.87
C GLU A 524 19.71 20.66 -12.57
N ALA A 525 20.68 19.75 -12.52
CA ALA A 525 20.51 18.41 -13.07
C ALA A 525 19.37 17.64 -12.39
N LYS A 526 19.27 17.68 -11.03
CA LYS A 526 18.18 17.05 -10.27
C LYS A 526 16.83 17.71 -10.55
N ILE A 527 16.79 19.04 -10.59
CA ILE A 527 15.57 19.81 -10.92
C ILE A 527 15.03 19.45 -12.30
N ASN A 528 15.90 19.21 -13.27
CA ASN A 528 15.46 18.79 -14.60
C ASN A 528 14.74 17.43 -14.55
N VAL A 529 15.22 16.47 -13.76
CA VAL A 529 14.51 15.19 -13.54
C VAL A 529 13.15 15.42 -12.87
N MET A 530 13.07 16.28 -11.84
CA MET A 530 11.81 16.61 -11.18
C MET A 530 10.79 17.24 -12.15
N LYS A 531 11.24 18.12 -13.06
CA LYS A 531 10.42 18.72 -14.11
C LYS A 531 9.95 17.68 -15.14
N GLU A 532 10.84 16.80 -15.58
CA GLU A 532 10.51 15.71 -16.52
C GLU A 532 9.41 14.80 -15.97
N HIS A 533 9.40 14.55 -14.67
CA HIS A 533 8.37 13.78 -13.97
C HIS A 533 7.16 14.62 -13.50
N ASN A 534 7.14 15.94 -13.77
CA ASN A 534 6.08 16.86 -13.36
C ASN A 534 5.74 16.80 -11.87
N LEU A 535 6.75 16.76 -11.00
CA LEU A 535 6.55 16.67 -9.55
C LEU A 535 5.75 17.86 -9.01
N GLY A 536 5.05 17.65 -7.87
CA GLY A 536 4.31 18.66 -7.13
C GLY A 536 5.18 19.74 -6.50
N GLY A 537 6.45 19.42 -6.19
CA GLY A 537 7.32 20.36 -5.52
C GLY A 537 8.78 19.93 -5.42
N ILE A 538 9.56 20.85 -4.86
CA ILE A 538 10.93 20.66 -4.41
C ILE A 538 11.02 21.04 -2.93
N ALA A 539 11.87 20.34 -2.18
CA ALA A 539 12.21 20.72 -0.81
C ALA A 539 13.73 20.82 -0.62
N ALA A 540 14.19 21.54 0.39
CA ALA A 540 15.62 21.73 0.66
C ALA A 540 15.98 21.49 2.13
N TRP A 541 16.86 20.53 2.41
CA TRP A 541 17.44 20.29 3.73
C TRP A 541 18.82 20.90 3.79
N LYS A 542 19.05 21.96 4.51
CA LYS A 542 18.14 22.83 5.26
C LYS A 542 18.59 24.28 5.17
N LEU A 543 17.75 25.20 5.58
CA LEU A 543 18.11 26.61 5.74
C LEU A 543 19.40 26.76 6.57
N GLY A 544 20.28 27.65 6.11
CA GLY A 544 21.58 27.90 6.71
C GLY A 544 22.70 27.00 6.19
N PHE A 545 22.44 25.86 5.57
CA PHE A 545 23.45 25.01 4.95
C PHE A 545 23.98 25.54 3.61
N ASP A 546 23.31 26.55 3.04
CA ASP A 546 23.87 27.32 1.93
C ASP A 546 25.14 28.07 2.32
N ASP A 547 25.36 28.31 3.64
CA ASP A 547 26.53 28.97 4.21
C ASP A 547 26.80 30.36 3.58
N GLY A 548 25.76 31.08 3.18
CA GLY A 548 25.85 32.38 2.53
C GLY A 548 25.96 32.32 0.99
N ARG A 549 25.97 31.14 0.37
CA ARG A 549 25.88 30.94 -1.10
C ARG A 549 24.46 31.10 -1.58
N LYS A 550 23.90 32.31 -1.45
CA LYS A 550 22.46 32.59 -1.62
C LYS A 550 21.94 32.42 -3.05
N ASN A 551 22.80 32.42 -4.06
CA ASN A 551 22.44 32.18 -5.46
C ASN A 551 21.88 30.77 -5.70
N ILE A 552 22.16 29.79 -4.78
CA ILE A 552 21.58 28.44 -4.85
C ILE A 552 20.05 28.46 -4.82
N TRP A 553 19.47 29.39 -4.07
CA TRP A 553 18.02 29.55 -3.97
C TRP A 553 17.38 30.01 -5.28
N GLY A 554 18.13 30.75 -6.11
CA GLY A 554 17.67 31.09 -7.45
C GLY A 554 17.56 29.89 -8.41
N VAL A 555 18.42 28.87 -8.20
CA VAL A 555 18.34 27.60 -8.95
C VAL A 555 17.12 26.78 -8.48
N ILE A 556 16.96 26.64 -7.16
CA ILE A 556 15.84 25.90 -6.55
C ILE A 556 14.50 26.52 -6.99
N SER A 557 14.36 27.84 -6.86
CA SER A 557 13.13 28.55 -7.25
C SER A 557 12.81 28.45 -8.76
N GLY A 558 13.81 28.16 -9.60
CA GLY A 558 13.62 27.86 -11.01
C GLY A 558 12.76 26.64 -11.29
N PHE A 559 12.53 25.78 -10.30
CA PHE A 559 11.58 24.67 -10.40
C PHE A 559 10.12 25.17 -10.45
N ALA A 560 9.77 26.09 -9.57
CA ALA A 560 8.39 26.60 -9.41
C ALA A 560 8.03 27.74 -10.38
N ALA A 561 9.00 28.26 -11.14
CA ALA A 561 8.81 29.43 -12.02
C ALA A 561 8.17 29.12 -13.37
N GLU A 562 7.95 27.87 -13.69
CA GLU A 562 7.26 27.38 -14.90
C GLU A 562 5.86 26.88 -14.57
#